data_96f18d23adb559c4f80401158035ad64
#
_entry.id   96f18d23adb559c4f80401158035ad64
#
_cell.length_a   1.000
_cell.length_b   1.000
_cell.length_c   1.000
_cell.angle_alpha   90.00
_cell.angle_beta   90.00
_cell.angle_gamma   90.00
#
_symmetry.space_group_name_H-M   'P 1'
#
loop_
_entity.id
_entity.type
_entity.pdbx_description
1 polymer ?
#
loop_
_entity_poly.entity_id
_entity_poly.type
_entity_poly.pdbx_seq_one_letter_code
_entity_poly.pdbx_strand_id
1 'polypeptide(L)'
;ALSSAASDVYKRQGGATGYATLRRDGFASVAAEKEGFLKTRVLVFKGEYLWLNTISDLGEVRVEVRTASDEPINGFRKEECEPVITDSTKVMVRWSSGNSLKQLEGKPIRFVFWIRKAEVFSFWVSDDERGKSRGYMGAGSTNCEGIRDI
;
A
#
# COMPACT_ATOMS: atom_id res chain seq x y z
N ALA A 1 -14.86 22.34 -1.69
CA ALA A 1 -14.91 23.54 -0.86
C ALA A 1 -16.25 23.57 -0.12
N LEU A 2 -16.20 23.50 1.20
CA LEU A 2 -17.39 23.74 2.02
C LEU A 2 -17.77 25.21 1.87
N SER A 3 -18.92 25.48 1.28
CA SER A 3 -19.37 26.84 1.07
C SER A 3 -19.61 27.53 2.40
N SER A 4 -19.35 28.82 2.47
CA SER A 4 -19.64 29.66 3.64
C SER A 4 -21.12 29.59 4.07
N ALA A 5 -22.02 29.30 3.13
CA ALA A 5 -23.46 29.11 3.38
C ALA A 5 -23.74 27.86 4.24
N ALA A 6 -23.03 26.75 4.02
CA ALA A 6 -23.18 25.53 4.84
C ALA A 6 -22.71 25.78 6.29
N SER A 7 -21.65 26.56 6.46
CA SER A 7 -21.16 26.96 7.80
C SER A 7 -22.16 27.82 8.57
N ASP A 8 -22.92 28.67 7.89
CA ASP A 8 -23.88 29.58 8.53
C ASP A 8 -25.19 28.85 8.96
N VAL A 9 -25.61 27.86 8.17
CA VAL A 9 -26.75 26.99 8.54
C VAL A 9 -26.42 26.15 9.77
N TYR A 10 -25.18 25.66 9.91
CA TYR A 10 -24.75 24.90 11.07
C TYR A 10 -24.73 25.70 12.37
N LYS A 11 -24.35 26.97 12.31
CA LYS A 11 -24.35 27.87 13.48
C LYS A 11 -25.73 28.11 14.06
N ARG A 12 -26.79 28.00 13.26
CA ARG A 12 -28.17 28.21 13.69
C ARG A 12 -28.85 26.96 14.27
N GLN A 13 -28.29 25.78 14.04
CA GLN A 13 -28.87 24.48 14.44
C GLN A 13 -28.21 23.84 15.66
N GLY A 14 -27.34 24.56 16.38
CA GLY A 14 -26.54 23.97 17.47
C GLY A 14 -25.42 23.10 16.87
N GLY A 15 -24.28 23.70 16.62
CA GLY A 15 -23.12 22.98 16.06
C GLY A 15 -22.66 21.86 16.96
N ALA A 16 -22.41 20.67 16.37
CA ALA A 16 -21.74 19.56 17.02
C ALA A 16 -20.39 19.31 16.37
N THR A 17 -19.37 19.04 17.18
CA THR A 17 -18.07 18.62 16.66
C THR A 17 -18.04 17.09 16.65
N GLY A 18 -17.81 16.51 15.48
CA GLY A 18 -17.60 15.07 15.31
C GLY A 18 -16.12 14.74 15.17
N TYR A 19 -15.74 13.54 15.55
CA TYR A 19 -14.42 12.96 15.35
C TYR A 19 -14.55 11.74 14.43
N ALA A 20 -13.74 11.69 13.40
CA ALA A 20 -13.68 10.54 12.49
C ALA A 20 -12.23 10.08 12.32
N THR A 21 -12.02 8.78 12.33
CA THR A 21 -10.72 8.16 12.04
C THR A 21 -10.77 7.43 10.71
N LEU A 22 -9.65 7.41 10.03
CA LEU A 22 -9.45 6.67 8.80
C LEU A 22 -8.18 5.84 8.94
N ARG A 23 -8.15 4.66 8.31
CA ARG A 23 -6.93 3.88 8.17
C ARG A 23 -5.86 4.74 7.46
N ARG A 24 -4.60 4.69 7.93
CA ARG A 24 -3.50 5.37 7.25
C ARG A 24 -3.46 4.94 5.78
N ASP A 25 -3.38 5.91 4.85
CA ASP A 25 -3.42 5.68 3.39
C ASP A 25 -4.55 4.75 2.93
N GLY A 26 -5.68 4.79 3.65
CA GLY A 26 -6.80 3.86 3.49
C GLY A 26 -8.07 4.48 2.92
N PHE A 27 -7.97 5.52 2.08
CA PHE A 27 -9.14 6.17 1.45
C PHE A 27 -9.89 5.27 0.48
N ALA A 28 -9.21 4.30 -0.11
CA ALA A 28 -9.79 3.30 -1.01
C ALA A 28 -8.99 2.00 -0.92
N SER A 29 -9.63 0.90 -1.27
CA SER A 29 -9.01 -0.41 -1.37
C SER A 29 -9.41 -1.13 -2.65
N VAL A 30 -8.61 -2.12 -3.02
CA VAL A 30 -8.99 -3.16 -3.98
C VAL A 30 -9.17 -4.45 -3.20
N ALA A 31 -10.39 -4.98 -3.22
CA ALA A 31 -10.76 -6.17 -2.47
C ALA A 31 -11.12 -7.33 -3.40
N ALA A 32 -10.89 -8.56 -2.94
CA ALA A 32 -11.38 -9.77 -3.56
C ALA A 32 -11.96 -10.71 -2.50
N GLU A 33 -13.26 -11.01 -2.62
CA GLU A 33 -13.95 -11.94 -1.71
C GLU A 33 -13.54 -13.41 -1.91
N LYS A 34 -13.16 -13.79 -3.12
CA LYS A 34 -12.65 -15.13 -3.46
C LYS A 34 -11.19 -15.04 -3.85
N GLU A 35 -10.92 -14.90 -5.12
CA GLU A 35 -9.59 -14.72 -5.67
C GLU A 35 -9.65 -13.69 -6.80
N GLY A 36 -8.70 -12.79 -6.82
CA GLY A 36 -8.56 -11.76 -7.84
C GLY A 36 -7.11 -11.29 -7.94
N PHE A 37 -6.85 -10.42 -8.88
CA PHE A 37 -5.54 -9.78 -8.96
C PHE A 37 -5.65 -8.31 -9.36
N LEU A 38 -4.70 -7.52 -8.88
CA LEU A 38 -4.45 -6.15 -9.30
C LEU A 38 -3.10 -6.09 -9.99
N LYS A 39 -3.08 -5.65 -11.25
CA LYS A 39 -1.84 -5.44 -12.01
C LYS A 39 -1.60 -3.95 -12.24
N THR A 40 -0.40 -3.49 -11.90
CA THR A 40 -0.01 -2.10 -12.13
C THR A 40 0.24 -1.83 -13.62
N ARG A 41 0.25 -0.56 -13.98
CA ARG A 41 0.91 -0.12 -15.21
C ARG A 41 2.41 -0.42 -15.12
N VAL A 42 3.12 -0.31 -16.23
CA VAL A 42 4.58 -0.33 -16.23
C VAL A 42 5.06 0.84 -15.38
N LEU A 43 5.95 0.55 -14.44
CA LEU A 43 6.53 1.53 -13.54
C LEU A 43 8.03 1.28 -13.39
N VAL A 44 8.74 2.31 -12.99
CA VAL A 44 10.14 2.29 -12.60
C VAL A 44 10.19 2.74 -11.14
N PHE A 45 10.97 2.06 -10.34
CA PHE A 45 11.10 2.38 -8.91
C PHE A 45 12.56 2.53 -8.50
N LYS A 46 12.75 3.10 -7.32
CA LYS A 46 14.02 3.15 -6.61
C LYS A 46 13.79 2.59 -5.20
N GLY A 47 14.68 1.71 -4.76
CA GLY A 47 14.62 1.09 -3.45
C GLY A 47 14.75 -0.43 -3.51
N GLU A 48 14.59 -1.07 -2.36
CA GLU A 48 14.92 -2.48 -2.16
C GLU A 48 13.77 -3.28 -1.57
N TYR A 49 12.92 -2.65 -0.75
CA TYR A 49 11.89 -3.31 0.05
C TYR A 49 10.51 -2.90 -0.41
N LEU A 50 9.66 -3.88 -0.75
CA LEU A 50 8.25 -3.64 -1.06
C LEU A 50 7.42 -3.72 0.22
N TRP A 51 6.59 -2.72 0.44
CA TRP A 51 5.70 -2.61 1.58
C TRP A 51 4.25 -2.52 1.14
N LEU A 52 3.36 -3.11 1.94
CA LEU A 52 1.91 -3.09 1.72
C LEU A 52 1.18 -2.51 2.92
N ASN A 53 0.06 -1.88 2.62
CA ASN A 53 -1.03 -1.62 3.53
C ASN A 53 -2.19 -2.52 3.13
N THR A 54 -2.54 -3.50 3.96
CA THR A 54 -3.49 -4.57 3.61
C THR A 54 -4.27 -5.08 4.83
N ILE A 55 -5.47 -5.59 4.58
CA ILE A 55 -6.24 -6.44 5.48
C ILE A 55 -6.33 -7.81 4.79
N SER A 56 -5.69 -8.82 5.34
CA SER A 56 -5.60 -10.18 4.78
C SER A 56 -5.58 -11.28 5.85
N ASP A 57 -6.08 -10.99 7.04
CA ASP A 57 -6.15 -11.91 8.19
C ASP A 57 -7.06 -13.13 7.95
N LEU A 58 -8.06 -13.01 7.06
CA LEU A 58 -8.95 -14.08 6.64
C LEU A 58 -8.55 -14.73 5.31
N GLY A 59 -7.47 -14.26 4.71
CA GLY A 59 -7.01 -14.72 3.40
C GLY A 59 -5.52 -14.54 3.22
N GLU A 60 -5.10 -14.10 2.03
CA GLU A 60 -3.70 -13.80 1.77
C GLU A 60 -3.53 -12.83 0.61
N VAL A 61 -2.42 -12.11 0.62
CA VAL A 61 -1.91 -11.37 -0.54
C VAL A 61 -0.55 -11.94 -0.92
N ARG A 62 -0.34 -12.20 -2.21
CA ARG A 62 0.97 -12.54 -2.77
C ARG A 62 1.33 -11.57 -3.88
N VAL A 63 2.60 -11.30 -4.04
CA VAL A 63 3.08 -10.35 -5.06
C VAL A 63 3.99 -11.05 -6.05
N GLU A 64 3.73 -10.80 -7.32
CA GLU A 64 4.56 -11.23 -8.43
C GLU A 64 5.13 -10.00 -9.14
N VAL A 65 6.36 -10.09 -9.59
CA VAL A 65 6.97 -9.05 -10.42
C VAL A 65 7.10 -9.55 -11.85
N ARG A 66 6.66 -8.73 -12.80
CA ARG A 66 6.72 -9.00 -14.24
C ARG A 66 7.50 -7.94 -14.97
N THR A 67 8.06 -8.32 -16.11
CA THR A 67 8.68 -7.39 -17.06
C THR A 67 7.65 -6.44 -17.66
N ALA A 68 8.10 -5.42 -18.40
CA ALA A 68 7.22 -4.53 -19.16
C ALA A 68 6.37 -5.29 -20.20
N SER A 69 6.90 -6.40 -20.75
CA SER A 69 6.22 -7.31 -21.70
C SER A 69 5.30 -8.34 -21.02
N ASP A 70 5.07 -8.22 -19.71
CA ASP A 70 4.18 -9.07 -18.91
C ASP A 70 4.70 -10.50 -18.66
N GLU A 71 6.01 -10.72 -18.77
CA GLU A 71 6.65 -11.99 -18.44
C GLU A 71 7.03 -12.06 -16.95
N PRO A 72 6.70 -13.15 -16.23
CA PRO A 72 7.11 -13.30 -14.82
C PRO A 72 8.64 -13.35 -14.67
N ILE A 73 9.15 -12.64 -13.68
CA ILE A 73 10.57 -12.62 -13.36
C ILE A 73 10.89 -13.74 -12.38
N ASN A 74 11.86 -14.61 -12.73
CA ASN A 74 12.32 -15.69 -11.84
C ASN A 74 12.85 -15.12 -10.52
N GLY A 75 12.49 -15.75 -9.41
CA GLY A 75 12.82 -15.29 -8.07
C GLY A 75 11.81 -14.29 -7.49
N PHE A 76 10.81 -13.88 -8.29
CA PHE A 76 9.75 -12.95 -7.89
C PHE A 76 8.36 -13.41 -8.37
N ARG A 77 8.17 -14.70 -8.59
CA ARG A 77 6.89 -15.26 -9.00
C ARG A 77 5.91 -15.32 -7.82
N LYS A 78 4.62 -15.47 -8.12
CA LYS A 78 3.55 -15.65 -7.13
C LYS A 78 3.88 -16.78 -6.14
N GLU A 79 4.35 -17.90 -6.64
CA GLU A 79 4.63 -19.11 -5.85
C GLU A 79 5.85 -18.93 -4.93
N GLU A 80 6.77 -18.05 -5.31
CA GLU A 80 7.96 -17.72 -4.55
C GLU A 80 7.71 -16.63 -3.50
N CYS A 81 6.59 -15.91 -3.60
CA CYS A 81 6.19 -14.89 -2.63
C CYS A 81 5.68 -15.54 -1.35
N GLU A 82 6.23 -15.16 -0.21
CA GLU A 82 5.65 -15.51 1.09
C GLU A 82 4.27 -14.89 1.22
N PRO A 83 3.25 -15.66 1.67
CA PRO A 83 1.90 -15.11 1.81
C PRO A 83 1.87 -14.04 2.89
N VAL A 84 1.33 -12.89 2.54
CA VAL A 84 1.04 -11.82 3.50
C VAL A 84 -0.33 -12.09 4.10
N ILE A 85 -0.36 -12.41 5.41
CA ILE A 85 -1.57 -12.73 6.17
C ILE A 85 -1.55 -11.87 7.43
N THR A 86 -2.20 -10.70 7.36
CA THR A 86 -2.20 -9.74 8.46
C THR A 86 -3.21 -8.60 8.22
N ASP A 87 -3.60 -7.92 9.29
CA ASP A 87 -4.15 -6.56 9.23
C ASP A 87 -3.04 -5.58 9.63
N SER A 88 -2.44 -4.92 8.65
CA SER A 88 -1.34 -3.98 8.91
C SER A 88 -1.31 -2.86 7.89
N THR A 89 -1.05 -1.66 8.38
CA THR A 89 -0.80 -0.49 7.51
C THR A 89 0.61 -0.49 6.92
N LYS A 90 1.49 -1.40 7.41
CA LYS A 90 2.87 -1.51 6.96
C LYS A 90 3.40 -2.92 7.18
N VAL A 91 3.40 -3.75 6.13
CA VAL A 91 3.97 -5.10 6.13
C VAL A 91 4.91 -5.26 4.94
N MET A 92 6.08 -5.86 5.18
CA MET A 92 7.07 -6.12 4.14
C MET A 92 6.70 -7.37 3.35
N VAL A 93 6.78 -7.28 2.02
CA VAL A 93 6.67 -8.44 1.12
C VAL A 93 8.04 -9.10 0.98
N ARG A 94 8.05 -10.43 1.06
CA ARG A 94 9.27 -11.24 0.93
C ARG A 94 9.09 -12.35 -0.10
N TRP A 95 10.19 -12.74 -0.72
CA TRP A 95 10.25 -13.89 -1.62
C TRP A 95 11.20 -14.93 -1.04
N SER A 96 10.79 -16.19 -1.05
CA SER A 96 11.55 -17.35 -0.52
C SER A 96 12.91 -17.54 -1.20
N SER A 97 13.05 -17.02 -2.41
CA SER A 97 14.33 -16.97 -3.13
C SER A 97 15.40 -16.10 -2.43
N GLY A 98 14.99 -15.27 -1.46
CA GLY A 98 15.87 -14.28 -0.83
C GLY A 98 16.28 -13.12 -1.75
N ASN A 99 15.65 -13.01 -2.92
CA ASN A 99 15.96 -11.96 -3.89
C ASN A 99 15.49 -10.60 -3.38
N SER A 100 16.34 -9.59 -3.56
CA SER A 100 16.04 -8.20 -3.26
C SER A 100 15.54 -7.49 -4.53
N LEU A 101 14.54 -6.61 -4.37
CA LEU A 101 14.08 -5.74 -5.46
C LEU A 101 15.16 -4.79 -5.98
N LYS A 102 16.26 -4.62 -5.25
CA LYS A 102 17.41 -3.81 -5.67
C LYS A 102 17.94 -4.18 -7.06
N GLN A 103 17.92 -5.47 -7.41
CA GLN A 103 18.35 -5.95 -8.72
C GLN A 103 17.42 -5.54 -9.89
N LEU A 104 16.21 -5.06 -9.57
CA LEU A 104 15.22 -4.57 -10.52
C LEU A 104 15.08 -3.04 -10.49
N GLU A 105 15.83 -2.35 -9.63
CA GLU A 105 15.82 -0.90 -9.55
C GLU A 105 16.13 -0.27 -10.91
N GLY A 106 15.36 0.75 -11.28
CA GLY A 106 15.52 1.44 -12.54
C GLY A 106 15.02 0.70 -13.79
N LYS A 107 14.61 -0.56 -13.65
CA LYS A 107 14.05 -1.34 -14.77
C LYS A 107 12.54 -1.12 -14.88
N PRO A 108 11.98 -1.07 -16.10
CA PRO A 108 10.54 -1.01 -16.30
C PRO A 108 9.92 -2.37 -15.99
N ILE A 109 9.07 -2.40 -14.93
CA ILE A 109 8.41 -3.62 -14.45
C ILE A 109 6.92 -3.37 -14.18
N ARG A 110 6.20 -4.43 -13.82
CA ARG A 110 4.85 -4.41 -13.28
C ARG A 110 4.83 -5.20 -11.99
N PHE A 111 4.06 -4.74 -11.01
CA PHE A 111 3.65 -5.56 -9.88
C PHE A 111 2.28 -6.17 -10.16
N VAL A 112 2.09 -7.44 -9.77
CA VAL A 112 0.81 -8.14 -9.78
C VAL A 112 0.54 -8.59 -8.34
N PHE A 113 -0.49 -8.04 -7.74
CA PHE A 113 -0.96 -8.40 -6.40
C PHE A 113 -2.06 -9.45 -6.56
N TRP A 114 -1.81 -10.66 -6.13
CA TRP A 114 -2.79 -11.75 -6.05
C TRP A 114 -3.48 -11.67 -4.71
N ILE A 115 -4.78 -11.43 -4.73
CA ILE A 115 -5.60 -11.10 -3.56
C ILE A 115 -6.62 -12.21 -3.38
N ARG A 116 -6.66 -12.82 -2.21
CA ARG A 116 -7.64 -13.86 -1.86
C ARG A 116 -8.23 -13.58 -0.48
N LYS A 117 -9.55 -13.31 -0.41
CA LYS A 117 -10.25 -12.89 0.82
C LYS A 117 -9.49 -11.82 1.58
N ALA A 118 -9.11 -10.77 0.87
CA ALA A 118 -8.23 -9.73 1.37
C ALA A 118 -8.48 -8.40 0.66
N GLU A 119 -7.93 -7.32 1.22
CA GLU A 119 -7.97 -5.97 0.69
C GLU A 119 -6.56 -5.38 0.66
N VAL A 120 -6.22 -4.69 -0.41
CA VAL A 120 -4.98 -3.91 -0.56
C VAL A 120 -5.33 -2.44 -0.69
N PHE A 121 -4.79 -1.59 0.18
CA PHE A 121 -5.04 -0.14 0.22
C PHE A 121 -3.96 0.63 -0.51
N SER A 122 -2.70 0.36 -0.19
CA SER A 122 -1.57 1.02 -0.81
C SER A 122 -0.32 0.14 -0.80
N PHE A 123 0.65 0.50 -1.62
CA PHE A 123 1.98 -0.11 -1.63
C PHE A 123 3.03 0.94 -1.96
N TRP A 124 4.25 0.70 -1.50
CA TRP A 124 5.41 1.52 -1.86
C TRP A 124 6.69 0.70 -1.82
N VAL A 125 7.70 1.19 -2.51
CA VAL A 125 9.05 0.63 -2.44
C VAL A 125 9.94 1.60 -1.64
N SER A 126 10.64 1.07 -0.65
CA SER A 126 11.54 1.81 0.22
C SER A 126 12.99 1.36 0.04
N ASP A 127 13.92 2.27 0.24
CA ASP A 127 15.34 1.98 0.40
C ASP A 127 15.73 1.72 1.87
N ASP A 128 14.79 1.91 2.80
CA ASP A 128 14.95 1.68 4.24
C ASP A 128 14.18 0.42 4.65
N GLU A 129 14.86 -0.51 5.32
CA GLU A 129 14.25 -1.74 5.87
C GLU A 129 13.13 -1.47 6.89
N ARG A 130 13.07 -0.28 7.45
CA ARG A 130 11.97 0.15 8.33
C ARG A 130 10.74 0.62 7.55
N GLY A 131 10.80 0.66 6.22
CA GLY A 131 9.68 0.98 5.34
C GLY A 131 9.29 2.44 5.36
N LYS A 132 10.24 3.36 5.47
CA LYS A 132 10.00 4.79 5.31
C LYS A 132 9.49 5.07 3.90
N SER A 133 8.35 5.72 3.80
CA SER A 133 7.72 6.00 2.50
C SER A 133 8.25 7.25 1.82
N ARG A 134 8.93 8.13 2.58
CA ARG A 134 9.32 9.49 2.18
C ARG A 134 8.16 10.38 1.74
N GLY A 135 6.94 9.91 1.97
CA GLY A 135 5.71 10.64 1.71
C GLY A 135 5.45 11.73 2.76
N TYR A 136 4.49 12.60 2.46
CA TYR A 136 4.01 13.57 3.42
C TYR A 136 3.13 12.89 4.47
N MET A 137 3.30 13.29 5.72
CA MET A 137 2.48 12.83 6.83
C MET A 137 1.30 13.77 7.03
N GLY A 138 0.12 13.19 7.24
CA GLY A 138 -1.07 13.97 7.57
C GLY A 138 -0.96 14.61 8.97
N ALA A 139 -1.67 15.72 9.17
CA ALA A 139 -1.78 16.35 10.48
C ALA A 139 -2.36 15.37 11.52
N GLY A 140 -1.74 15.31 12.69
CA GLY A 140 -2.16 14.42 13.79
C GLY A 140 -1.54 13.01 13.75
N SER A 141 -0.63 12.72 12.84
CA SER A 141 0.15 11.48 12.88
C SER A 141 0.98 11.43 14.15
N THR A 142 0.79 10.39 14.95
CA THR A 142 1.66 10.09 16.10
C THR A 142 2.98 9.50 15.62
N ASN A 143 4.08 9.81 16.29
CA ASN A 143 5.43 9.32 15.99
C ASN A 143 6.10 9.95 14.73
N CYS A 144 5.76 11.18 14.39
CA CYS A 144 6.43 11.91 13.31
C CYS A 144 7.27 13.05 13.87
N GLU A 145 8.54 13.07 13.53
CA GLU A 145 9.46 14.18 13.84
C GLU A 145 9.42 15.29 12.78
N GLY A 146 8.45 15.26 11.87
CA GLY A 146 8.34 16.22 10.79
C GLY A 146 7.14 15.97 9.89
N ILE A 147 7.10 16.70 8.77
CA ILE A 147 6.03 16.60 7.77
C ILE A 147 6.22 15.47 6.76
N ARG A 148 7.33 14.75 6.83
CA ARG A 148 7.66 13.62 5.95
C ARG A 148 8.08 12.41 6.77
N ASP A 149 7.78 11.23 6.23
CA ASP A 149 8.25 9.94 6.71
C ASP A 149 9.68 9.70 6.17
N ILE A 150 10.68 10.19 6.93
CA ILE A 150 12.12 10.12 6.60
C ILE A 150 12.90 9.32 7.64
#